data_e344054f59e4c5de3d5683118e8a45c0
#
_entry.id   e344054f59e4c5de3d5683118e8a45c0
#
_cell.length_a   1.000
_cell.length_b   1.000
_cell.length_c   1.000
_cell.angle_alpha   90.00
_cell.angle_beta   90.00
_cell.angle_gamma   90.00
#
_symmetry.space_group_name_H-M   'P 1'
#
loop_
_entity.id
_entity.type
_entity.pdbx_description
1 polymer ?
#
loop_
_entity_poly.entity_id
_entity_poly.type
_entity_poly.pdbx_seq_one_letter_code
_entity_poly.pdbx_strand_id
1 'polypeptide(L)'
;MNQLISVIVPVYKVEQYLDRCVQSIVNQTYKNLEIILVDDGSPDNCPAMCDAWAEKDSRIRVIHKANEGVAIARNTALSQAKGTYIGFVDGDDYCFPDMYAHLLQNALQQDVDISMSSYYESDVEVEADALTNVPVTVEKMKAQAVLPQVCIGDYAFGVLWNKLYKASVVSGLEMPPLHCSQDLPYNYFAFKRANMIAISNEQLYFYRNRSTSTTTSKFKSGSFDAIKARDIILNAEKNNPALYPYAIQGYLNANFAVLSGMIASNMFMERFDEVRSNILKYKKQMLQKKTAIQYANRDKAKMLILWLSPKLFIRMTRK
;
A
#
# COMPACT_ATOMS: atom_id res chain seq x y z
N MET A 1 -23.08 -17.14 4.47
CA MET A 1 -21.87 -16.77 3.71
C MET A 1 -20.83 -17.85 4.00
N ASN A 2 -20.37 -18.59 2.99
CA ASN A 2 -19.36 -19.67 3.22
C ASN A 2 -18.17 -19.52 2.26
N GLN A 3 -17.67 -18.28 2.10
CA GLN A 3 -16.53 -17.98 1.25
C GLN A 3 -15.25 -18.11 2.08
N LEU A 4 -14.25 -18.86 1.62
CA LEU A 4 -12.95 -18.91 2.28
C LEU A 4 -12.19 -17.62 1.99
N ILE A 5 -11.67 -16.99 3.03
CA ILE A 5 -10.77 -15.84 2.93
C ILE A 5 -9.36 -16.28 3.32
N SER A 6 -8.39 -16.10 2.42
CA SER A 6 -6.96 -16.24 2.76
C SER A 6 -6.44 -14.90 3.26
N VAL A 7 -5.99 -14.86 4.51
CA VAL A 7 -5.37 -13.70 5.15
C VAL A 7 -3.86 -13.88 5.13
N ILE A 8 -3.15 -13.02 4.43
CA ILE A 8 -1.70 -13.08 4.25
C ILE A 8 -1.01 -12.10 5.19
N VAL A 9 -0.09 -12.62 6.00
CA VAL A 9 0.66 -11.85 7.00
C VAL A 9 2.16 -12.04 6.76
N PRO A 10 2.86 -11.06 6.19
CA PRO A 10 4.32 -11.09 6.13
C PRO A 10 4.90 -10.76 7.51
N VAL A 11 5.91 -11.53 7.93
CA VAL A 11 6.52 -11.43 9.27
C VAL A 11 8.02 -11.21 9.13
N TYR A 12 8.54 -10.09 9.66
CA TYR A 12 9.96 -9.81 9.74
C TYR A 12 10.27 -8.74 10.80
N LYS A 13 10.97 -9.12 11.87
CA LYS A 13 11.35 -8.23 12.99
C LYS A 13 10.17 -7.51 13.64
N VAL A 14 9.12 -8.24 13.95
CA VAL A 14 7.88 -7.74 14.55
C VAL A 14 7.47 -8.49 15.81
N GLU A 15 8.40 -9.14 16.50
CA GLU A 15 8.13 -9.98 17.69
C GLU A 15 7.30 -9.28 18.77
N GLN A 16 7.46 -7.95 18.92
CA GLN A 16 6.71 -7.15 19.90
C GLN A 16 5.23 -6.97 19.55
N TYR A 17 4.85 -7.21 18.29
CA TYR A 17 3.51 -6.92 17.74
C TYR A 17 2.80 -8.16 17.23
N LEU A 18 3.55 -9.23 16.89
CA LEU A 18 3.05 -10.38 16.18
C LEU A 18 1.90 -11.08 16.92
N ASP A 19 1.99 -11.22 18.23
CA ASP A 19 0.93 -11.84 19.03
C ASP A 19 -0.39 -11.07 18.92
N ARG A 20 -0.36 -9.73 19.02
CA ARG A 20 -1.56 -8.90 18.86
C ARG A 20 -2.12 -8.98 17.43
N CYS A 21 -1.24 -8.98 16.44
CA CYS A 21 -1.61 -9.13 15.04
C CYS A 21 -2.36 -10.45 14.79
N VAL A 22 -1.72 -11.58 15.10
CA VAL A 22 -2.29 -12.91 14.85
C VAL A 22 -3.55 -13.13 15.70
N GLN A 23 -3.54 -12.76 16.98
CA GLN A 23 -4.71 -12.84 17.86
C GLN A 23 -5.92 -12.10 17.27
N SER A 24 -5.71 -10.92 16.67
CA SER A 24 -6.78 -10.13 16.06
C SER A 24 -7.44 -10.83 14.86
N ILE A 25 -6.65 -11.61 14.09
CA ILE A 25 -7.14 -12.37 12.94
C ILE A 25 -7.85 -13.65 13.41
N VAL A 26 -7.30 -14.35 14.39
CA VAL A 26 -7.90 -15.55 14.99
C VAL A 26 -9.26 -15.24 15.61
N ASN A 27 -9.38 -14.08 16.25
CA ASN A 27 -10.58 -13.61 16.94
C ASN A 27 -11.61 -12.94 16.02
N GLN A 28 -11.39 -12.85 14.72
CA GLN A 28 -12.38 -12.29 13.81
C GLN A 28 -13.75 -12.99 13.99
N THR A 29 -14.82 -12.22 13.89
CA THR A 29 -16.19 -12.76 13.95
C THR A 29 -16.49 -13.68 12.78
N TYR A 30 -15.93 -13.41 11.61
CA TYR A 30 -15.93 -14.31 10.45
C TYR A 30 -14.92 -15.44 10.65
N LYS A 31 -15.37 -16.71 10.67
CA LYS A 31 -14.53 -17.86 11.05
C LYS A 31 -13.92 -18.65 9.89
N ASN A 32 -14.47 -18.55 8.67
CA ASN A 32 -13.98 -19.31 7.51
C ASN A 32 -12.75 -18.63 6.90
N LEU A 33 -11.64 -18.67 7.64
CA LEU A 33 -10.36 -18.06 7.31
C LEU A 33 -9.29 -19.14 7.10
N GLU A 34 -8.41 -18.91 6.13
CA GLU A 34 -7.07 -19.47 6.03
C GLU A 34 -6.08 -18.37 6.36
N ILE A 35 -5.21 -18.57 7.33
CA ILE A 35 -4.24 -17.56 7.80
C ILE A 35 -2.85 -18.03 7.38
N ILE A 36 -2.15 -17.26 6.57
CA ILE A 36 -0.84 -17.61 6.04
C ILE A 36 0.19 -16.63 6.61
N LEU A 37 0.95 -17.10 7.61
CA LEU A 37 2.09 -16.37 8.17
C LEU A 37 3.33 -16.68 7.32
N VAL A 38 3.98 -15.66 6.78
CA VAL A 38 5.22 -15.84 6.02
C VAL A 38 6.35 -15.19 6.79
N ASP A 39 7.11 -16.00 7.50
CA ASP A 39 8.36 -15.59 8.12
C ASP A 39 9.43 -15.40 7.03
N ASP A 40 9.79 -14.17 6.78
CA ASP A 40 10.79 -13.77 5.77
C ASP A 40 12.21 -13.77 6.36
N GLY A 41 12.56 -14.85 7.05
CA GLY A 41 13.88 -15.05 7.65
C GLY A 41 14.15 -14.07 8.80
N SER A 42 13.21 -13.93 9.70
CA SER A 42 13.29 -13.03 10.84
C SER A 42 14.39 -13.48 11.81
N PRO A 43 15.30 -12.58 12.25
CA PRO A 43 16.39 -12.93 13.16
C PRO A 43 16.01 -12.86 14.65
N ASP A 44 14.79 -12.40 14.95
CA ASP A 44 14.20 -12.31 16.30
C ASP A 44 13.37 -13.56 16.62
N ASN A 45 12.49 -13.50 17.62
CA ASN A 45 11.68 -14.66 18.04
C ASN A 45 10.46 -14.94 17.14
N CYS A 46 10.23 -14.18 16.07
CA CYS A 46 9.08 -14.34 15.17
C CYS A 46 8.92 -15.76 14.62
N PRO A 47 9.98 -16.50 14.17
CA PRO A 47 9.81 -17.87 13.67
C PRO A 47 9.14 -18.80 14.68
N ALA A 48 9.65 -18.83 15.91
CA ALA A 48 9.09 -19.67 16.99
C ALA A 48 7.66 -19.24 17.38
N MET A 49 7.37 -17.94 17.33
CA MET A 49 6.01 -17.41 17.59
C MET A 49 5.04 -17.86 16.50
N CYS A 50 5.44 -17.84 15.24
CA CYS A 50 4.62 -18.33 14.12
C CYS A 50 4.25 -19.81 14.31
N ASP A 51 5.22 -20.66 14.64
CA ASP A 51 5.01 -22.08 14.88
C ASP A 51 4.06 -22.31 16.05
N ALA A 52 4.28 -21.61 17.17
CA ALA A 52 3.41 -21.68 18.33
C ALA A 52 1.95 -21.26 18.03
N TRP A 53 1.73 -20.33 17.11
CA TRP A 53 0.40 -19.98 16.65
C TRP A 53 -0.24 -21.05 15.76
N ALA A 54 0.54 -21.69 14.87
CA ALA A 54 0.06 -22.78 14.04
C ALA A 54 -0.33 -24.02 14.86
N GLU A 55 0.35 -24.28 16.00
CA GLU A 55 -0.04 -25.33 16.94
C GLU A 55 -1.36 -25.03 17.67
N LYS A 56 -1.68 -23.76 17.92
CA LYS A 56 -2.88 -23.32 18.63
C LYS A 56 -4.13 -23.23 17.74
N ASP A 57 -3.98 -22.94 16.46
CA ASP A 57 -5.11 -22.72 15.55
C ASP A 57 -4.85 -23.39 14.19
N SER A 58 -5.61 -24.43 13.87
CA SER A 58 -5.46 -25.22 12.64
C SER A 58 -5.74 -24.45 11.34
N ARG A 59 -6.29 -23.24 11.41
CA ARG A 59 -6.47 -22.34 10.26
C ARG A 59 -5.17 -21.66 9.86
N ILE A 60 -4.15 -21.66 10.74
CA ILE A 60 -2.86 -21.03 10.53
C ILE A 60 -1.91 -21.99 9.82
N ARG A 61 -1.27 -21.49 8.79
CA ARG A 61 -0.17 -22.13 8.09
C ARG A 61 1.03 -21.21 8.06
N VAL A 62 2.20 -21.74 8.39
CA VAL A 62 3.47 -21.00 8.41
C VAL A 62 4.30 -21.37 7.19
N ILE A 63 4.97 -20.37 6.62
CA ILE A 63 5.98 -20.53 5.57
C ILE A 63 7.23 -19.81 6.06
N HIS A 64 8.30 -20.57 6.34
CA HIS A 64 9.62 -20.02 6.61
C HIS A 64 10.43 -19.92 5.33
N LYS A 65 11.10 -18.80 5.12
CA LYS A 65 11.97 -18.60 3.96
C LYS A 65 13.16 -17.71 4.29
N ALA A 66 14.17 -17.70 3.45
CA ALA A 66 15.25 -16.71 3.53
C ALA A 66 14.68 -15.30 3.27
N ASN A 67 15.29 -14.27 3.89
CA ASN A 67 14.86 -12.89 3.70
C ASN A 67 15.07 -12.43 2.26
N GLU A 68 13.97 -12.11 1.59
CA GLU A 68 13.94 -11.55 0.24
C GLU A 68 13.05 -10.31 0.15
N GLY A 69 12.49 -9.87 1.29
CA GLY A 69 11.64 -8.69 1.41
C GLY A 69 10.15 -8.96 1.30
N VAL A 70 9.39 -8.02 1.82
CA VAL A 70 7.93 -8.13 2.03
C VAL A 70 7.15 -8.45 0.74
N ALA A 71 7.58 -7.93 -0.42
CA ALA A 71 6.95 -8.21 -1.71
C ALA A 71 7.02 -9.71 -2.04
N ILE A 72 8.20 -10.31 -1.93
CA ILE A 72 8.41 -11.74 -2.21
C ILE A 72 7.70 -12.60 -1.18
N ALA A 73 7.72 -12.21 0.11
CA ALA A 73 6.98 -12.91 1.15
C ALA A 73 5.47 -12.96 0.82
N ARG A 74 4.86 -11.84 0.43
CA ARG A 74 3.45 -11.79 0.03
C ARG A 74 3.19 -12.60 -1.24
N ASN A 75 4.07 -12.54 -2.26
CA ASN A 75 3.93 -13.34 -3.49
C ASN A 75 3.99 -14.85 -3.19
N THR A 76 4.86 -15.27 -2.28
CA THR A 76 4.96 -16.67 -1.84
C THR A 76 3.64 -17.14 -1.21
N ALA A 77 3.00 -16.32 -0.37
CA ALA A 77 1.70 -16.65 0.20
C ALA A 77 0.58 -16.65 -0.86
N LEU A 78 0.55 -15.64 -1.74
CA LEU A 78 -0.44 -15.54 -2.82
C LEU A 78 -0.46 -16.77 -3.72
N SER A 79 0.70 -17.32 -4.06
CA SER A 79 0.81 -18.54 -4.89
C SER A 79 0.22 -19.79 -4.24
N GLN A 80 0.01 -19.77 -2.93
CA GLN A 80 -0.47 -20.90 -2.13
C GLN A 80 -1.84 -20.65 -1.48
N ALA A 81 -2.39 -19.43 -1.60
CA ALA A 81 -3.68 -19.07 -1.06
C ALA A 81 -4.81 -19.83 -1.77
N LYS A 82 -5.78 -20.35 -0.98
CA LYS A 82 -6.90 -21.17 -1.47
C LYS A 82 -8.25 -20.44 -1.39
N GLY A 83 -8.26 -19.26 -0.76
CA GLY A 83 -9.46 -18.47 -0.54
C GLY A 83 -10.07 -17.95 -1.83
N THR A 84 -11.39 -17.87 -1.86
CA THR A 84 -12.13 -17.15 -2.91
C THR A 84 -11.97 -15.64 -2.79
N TYR A 85 -11.52 -15.19 -1.61
CA TYR A 85 -11.12 -13.83 -1.32
C TYR A 85 -9.76 -13.79 -0.66
N ILE A 86 -9.01 -12.69 -0.90
CA ILE A 86 -7.67 -12.46 -0.37
C ILE A 86 -7.68 -11.18 0.45
N GLY A 87 -7.17 -11.25 1.68
CA GLY A 87 -6.88 -10.11 2.54
C GLY A 87 -5.40 -10.08 2.94
N PHE A 88 -4.92 -8.92 3.34
CA PHE A 88 -3.56 -8.72 3.83
C PHE A 88 -3.60 -8.03 5.19
N VAL A 89 -2.66 -8.38 6.06
CA VAL A 89 -2.43 -7.72 7.35
C VAL A 89 -0.93 -7.58 7.55
N ASP A 90 -0.46 -6.41 7.92
CA ASP A 90 0.95 -6.23 8.23
C ASP A 90 1.23 -6.70 9.66
N GLY A 91 2.36 -7.40 9.88
CA GLY A 91 2.64 -8.10 11.13
C GLY A 91 2.83 -7.21 12.37
N ASP A 92 2.88 -5.88 12.18
CA ASP A 92 2.97 -4.86 13.23
C ASP A 92 1.64 -4.14 13.52
N ASP A 93 0.59 -4.46 12.75
CA ASP A 93 -0.75 -3.90 12.84
C ASP A 93 -1.75 -4.91 13.41
N TYR A 94 -3.03 -4.54 13.52
CA TYR A 94 -4.10 -5.49 13.87
C TYR A 94 -5.45 -5.09 13.26
N CYS A 95 -6.35 -6.08 13.18
CA CYS A 95 -7.71 -5.90 12.69
C CYS A 95 -8.69 -5.74 13.83
N PHE A 96 -9.72 -4.89 13.66
CA PHE A 96 -10.86 -4.91 14.56
C PHE A 96 -11.75 -6.13 14.30
N PRO A 97 -12.54 -6.61 15.30
CA PRO A 97 -13.17 -7.94 15.28
C PRO A 97 -14.05 -8.25 14.07
N ASP A 98 -14.71 -7.25 13.48
CA ASP A 98 -15.70 -7.44 12.41
C ASP A 98 -15.15 -7.15 11.01
N MET A 99 -13.84 -6.94 10.86
CA MET A 99 -13.26 -6.49 9.61
C MET A 99 -13.62 -7.41 8.43
N TYR A 100 -13.31 -8.70 8.55
CA TYR A 100 -13.56 -9.62 7.44
C TYR A 100 -15.04 -9.94 7.25
N ALA A 101 -15.85 -9.88 8.31
CA ALA A 101 -17.30 -10.02 8.20
C ALA A 101 -17.91 -8.86 7.38
N HIS A 102 -17.57 -7.62 7.71
CA HIS A 102 -18.08 -6.43 7.03
C HIS A 102 -17.55 -6.29 5.60
N LEU A 103 -16.23 -6.50 5.39
CA LEU A 103 -15.66 -6.45 4.05
C LEU A 103 -16.29 -7.50 3.12
N LEU A 104 -16.49 -8.74 3.60
CA LEU A 104 -17.14 -9.79 2.83
C LEU A 104 -18.62 -9.51 2.60
N GLN A 105 -19.33 -9.02 3.63
CA GLN A 105 -20.73 -8.63 3.49
C GLN A 105 -20.90 -7.55 2.42
N ASN A 106 -20.07 -6.51 2.44
CA ASN A 106 -20.10 -5.46 1.43
C ASN A 106 -19.78 -6.01 0.04
N ALA A 107 -18.78 -6.92 -0.08
CA ALA A 107 -18.43 -7.53 -1.36
C ALA A 107 -19.60 -8.34 -1.97
N LEU A 108 -20.31 -9.11 -1.15
CA LEU A 108 -21.43 -9.96 -1.61
C LEU A 108 -22.71 -9.16 -1.83
N GLN A 109 -23.08 -8.26 -0.91
CA GLN A 109 -24.34 -7.49 -1.02
C GLN A 109 -24.28 -6.47 -2.15
N GLN A 110 -23.13 -5.87 -2.38
CA GLN A 110 -22.93 -4.90 -3.45
C GLN A 110 -22.51 -5.55 -4.77
N ASP A 111 -22.22 -6.86 -4.80
CA ASP A 111 -21.66 -7.57 -5.95
C ASP A 111 -20.45 -6.81 -6.52
N VAL A 112 -19.39 -6.76 -5.75
CA VAL A 112 -18.16 -6.05 -6.11
C VAL A 112 -16.93 -6.97 -6.05
N ASP A 113 -15.90 -6.60 -6.77
CA ASP A 113 -14.66 -7.37 -6.88
C ASP A 113 -13.65 -7.00 -5.79
N ILE A 114 -13.72 -5.76 -5.27
CA ILE A 114 -12.87 -5.28 -4.18
C ILE A 114 -13.76 -4.51 -3.18
N SER A 115 -13.67 -4.88 -1.91
CA SER A 115 -14.27 -4.16 -0.80
C SER A 115 -13.19 -3.49 0.04
N MET A 116 -13.40 -2.23 0.41
CA MET A 116 -12.45 -1.41 1.15
C MET A 116 -13.08 -0.85 2.41
N SER A 117 -12.29 -0.72 3.47
CA SER A 117 -12.66 0.00 4.70
C SER A 117 -11.76 1.22 4.93
N SER A 118 -12.16 2.05 5.88
CA SER A 118 -11.28 3.03 6.50
C SER A 118 -10.40 2.35 7.56
N TYR A 119 -9.53 3.12 8.19
CA TYR A 119 -8.60 2.65 9.21
C TYR A 119 -8.42 3.69 10.32
N TYR A 120 -7.97 3.23 11.47
CA TYR A 120 -7.55 4.06 12.59
C TYR A 120 -6.04 4.06 12.67
N GLU A 121 -5.44 5.25 12.76
CA GLU A 121 -3.99 5.43 12.79
C GLU A 121 -3.57 6.01 14.14
N SER A 122 -2.68 5.32 14.86
CA SER A 122 -2.20 5.76 16.16
C SER A 122 -0.88 5.08 16.53
N ASP A 123 -0.14 5.69 17.46
CA ASP A 123 1.00 5.08 18.16
C ASP A 123 0.57 4.36 19.46
N VAL A 124 -0.67 4.58 19.89
CA VAL A 124 -1.27 3.96 21.08
C VAL A 124 -2.36 2.99 20.66
N GLU A 125 -2.29 1.76 21.18
CA GLU A 125 -3.32 0.73 20.92
C GLU A 125 -4.68 1.15 21.49
N VAL A 126 -5.73 0.82 20.74
CA VAL A 126 -7.12 1.05 21.14
C VAL A 126 -7.94 -0.21 20.90
N GLU A 127 -9.00 -0.38 21.67
CA GLU A 127 -10.00 -1.43 21.45
C GLU A 127 -11.14 -0.90 20.56
N ALA A 128 -11.94 -1.80 20.00
CA ALA A 128 -12.99 -1.45 19.03
C ALA A 128 -14.05 -0.47 19.58
N ASP A 129 -14.31 -0.51 20.88
CA ASP A 129 -15.25 0.37 21.57
C ASP A 129 -14.77 1.83 21.69
N ALA A 130 -13.47 2.06 21.52
CA ALA A 130 -12.89 3.40 21.48
C ALA A 130 -13.08 4.12 20.12
N LEU A 131 -13.56 3.40 19.09
CA LEU A 131 -13.77 3.98 17.77
C LEU A 131 -15.01 4.89 17.77
N THR A 132 -14.91 5.96 16.98
CA THR A 132 -16.03 6.91 16.84
C THR A 132 -17.24 6.26 16.16
N ASN A 133 -18.40 6.36 16.81
CA ASN A 133 -19.68 5.86 16.29
C ASN A 133 -20.21 6.83 15.22
N VAL A 134 -19.67 6.76 14.01
CA VAL A 134 -20.22 7.49 12.86
C VAL A 134 -21.18 6.60 12.09
N PRO A 135 -22.25 7.14 11.46
CA PRO A 135 -23.11 6.36 10.61
C PRO A 135 -22.32 5.66 9.52
N VAL A 136 -22.49 4.34 9.41
CA VAL A 136 -21.82 3.55 8.37
C VAL A 136 -22.38 3.91 7.01
N THR A 137 -21.48 4.23 6.09
CA THR A 137 -21.79 4.46 4.68
C THR A 137 -20.96 3.53 3.82
N VAL A 138 -21.59 2.94 2.80
CA VAL A 138 -20.90 2.10 1.80
C VAL A 138 -21.22 2.66 0.42
N GLU A 139 -20.20 3.12 -0.26
CA GLU A 139 -20.31 3.64 -1.62
C GLU A 139 -19.87 2.58 -2.63
N LYS A 140 -20.73 2.25 -3.60
CA LYS A 140 -20.42 1.38 -4.74
C LYS A 140 -20.06 2.21 -5.95
N MET A 141 -18.93 1.89 -6.60
CA MET A 141 -18.51 2.58 -7.82
C MET A 141 -17.74 1.68 -8.79
N LYS A 142 -17.58 2.13 -10.02
CA LYS A 142 -16.69 1.47 -10.99
C LYS A 142 -15.23 1.59 -10.55
N ALA A 143 -14.50 0.48 -10.59
CA ALA A 143 -13.08 0.47 -10.22
C ALA A 143 -12.24 1.45 -11.07
N GLN A 144 -12.61 1.66 -12.34
CA GLN A 144 -11.94 2.63 -13.20
C GLN A 144 -12.05 4.09 -12.71
N ALA A 145 -13.08 4.42 -11.92
CA ALA A 145 -13.27 5.77 -11.39
C ALA A 145 -12.17 6.17 -10.39
N VAL A 146 -11.56 5.21 -9.69
CA VAL A 146 -10.50 5.47 -8.70
C VAL A 146 -9.09 5.39 -9.30
N LEU A 147 -8.93 4.91 -10.54
CA LEU A 147 -7.60 4.82 -11.16
C LEU A 147 -6.82 6.14 -11.21
N PRO A 148 -7.44 7.31 -11.44
CA PRO A 148 -6.74 8.58 -11.33
C PRO A 148 -6.09 8.79 -9.96
N GLN A 149 -6.80 8.50 -8.86
CA GLN A 149 -6.30 8.61 -7.49
C GLN A 149 -5.17 7.61 -7.23
N VAL A 150 -5.33 6.36 -7.69
CA VAL A 150 -4.26 5.35 -7.61
C VAL A 150 -3.00 5.80 -8.37
N CYS A 151 -3.15 6.33 -9.58
CA CYS A 151 -2.03 6.84 -10.38
C CYS A 151 -1.29 7.98 -9.69
N ILE A 152 -2.01 8.92 -9.08
CA ILE A 152 -1.41 10.04 -8.32
C ILE A 152 -0.72 9.53 -7.05
N GLY A 153 -1.23 8.44 -6.48
CA GLY A 153 -0.72 7.78 -5.29
C GLY A 153 -1.43 8.19 -4.02
N ASP A 154 -2.73 8.24 -4.09
CA ASP A 154 -3.57 8.31 -2.90
C ASP A 154 -3.26 7.12 -1.99
N TYR A 155 -3.04 7.43 -0.71
CA TYR A 155 -2.57 6.43 0.27
C TYR A 155 -3.60 5.32 0.49
N ALA A 156 -4.87 5.66 0.68
CA ALA A 156 -5.92 4.70 0.97
C ALA A 156 -6.11 3.68 -0.17
N PHE A 157 -5.93 4.10 -1.42
CA PHE A 157 -5.97 3.21 -2.58
C PHE A 157 -4.65 2.45 -2.80
N GLY A 158 -3.52 2.98 -2.32
CA GLY A 158 -2.19 2.40 -2.49
C GLY A 158 -1.91 1.22 -1.56
N VAL A 159 -2.43 1.21 -0.33
CA VAL A 159 -2.17 0.16 0.67
C VAL A 159 -2.99 -1.10 0.43
N LEU A 160 -2.53 -2.26 0.95
CA LEU A 160 -3.21 -3.56 0.77
C LEU A 160 -4.18 -3.89 1.89
N TRP A 161 -3.81 -3.56 3.10
CA TRP A 161 -4.37 -4.10 4.35
C TRP A 161 -5.80 -3.63 4.68
N ASN A 162 -6.32 -2.59 4.05
CA ASN A 162 -7.70 -2.13 4.24
C ASN A 162 -8.68 -2.69 3.20
N LYS A 163 -8.31 -3.77 2.52
CA LYS A 163 -9.07 -4.31 1.38
C LYS A 163 -9.27 -5.81 1.46
N LEU A 164 -10.39 -6.24 0.88
CA LEU A 164 -10.69 -7.62 0.56
C LEU A 164 -10.85 -7.73 -0.95
N TYR A 165 -10.04 -8.58 -1.57
CA TYR A 165 -10.00 -8.79 -3.02
C TYR A 165 -10.65 -10.11 -3.38
N LYS A 166 -11.52 -10.13 -4.38
CA LYS A 166 -11.93 -11.37 -5.02
C LYS A 166 -10.70 -12.03 -5.66
N ALA A 167 -10.45 -13.30 -5.37
CA ALA A 167 -9.24 -14.00 -5.80
C ALA A 167 -9.01 -13.92 -7.32
N SER A 168 -10.08 -13.97 -8.12
CA SER A 168 -10.00 -13.86 -9.58
C SER A 168 -9.39 -12.54 -10.08
N VAL A 169 -9.54 -11.45 -9.32
CA VAL A 169 -8.98 -10.13 -9.68
C VAL A 169 -7.47 -10.11 -9.50
N VAL A 170 -6.96 -10.78 -8.48
CA VAL A 170 -5.54 -10.77 -8.12
C VAL A 170 -4.77 -12.01 -8.58
N SER A 171 -5.46 -12.99 -9.16
CA SER A 171 -4.83 -14.21 -9.69
C SER A 171 -3.74 -13.90 -10.70
N GLY A 172 -2.52 -14.44 -10.47
CA GLY A 172 -1.36 -14.21 -11.31
C GLY A 172 -0.83 -12.77 -11.30
N LEU A 173 -1.30 -11.90 -10.38
CA LEU A 173 -0.62 -10.65 -10.09
C LEU A 173 0.51 -10.89 -9.10
N GLU A 174 1.65 -10.28 -9.38
CA GLU A 174 2.81 -10.29 -8.49
C GLU A 174 3.17 -8.88 -8.05
N MET A 175 3.56 -8.75 -6.79
CA MET A 175 4.14 -7.52 -6.29
C MET A 175 5.56 -7.38 -6.84
N PRO A 176 5.95 -6.22 -7.39
CA PRO A 176 7.31 -6.01 -7.85
C PRO A 176 8.29 -6.11 -6.67
N PRO A 177 9.52 -6.65 -6.89
CA PRO A 177 10.52 -6.84 -5.83
C PRO A 177 11.14 -5.51 -5.41
N LEU A 178 10.34 -4.65 -4.79
CA LEU A 178 10.72 -3.36 -4.25
C LEU A 178 10.74 -3.44 -2.72
N HIS A 179 11.65 -2.71 -2.08
CA HIS A 179 11.73 -2.64 -0.61
C HIS A 179 10.64 -1.77 0.00
N CYS A 180 10.07 -0.83 -0.77
CA CYS A 180 8.92 -0.04 -0.38
C CYS A 180 8.05 0.32 -1.59
N SER A 181 6.80 0.72 -1.35
CA SER A 181 5.81 1.12 -2.37
C SER A 181 5.45 0.01 -3.39
N GLN A 182 5.75 -1.26 -3.11
CA GLN A 182 5.41 -2.41 -3.95
C GLN A 182 3.91 -2.68 -4.04
N ASP A 183 3.17 -2.30 -3.02
CA ASP A 183 1.72 -2.39 -2.89
C ASP A 183 0.98 -1.50 -3.90
N LEU A 184 1.51 -0.32 -4.20
CA LEU A 184 0.87 0.62 -5.10
C LEU A 184 0.70 0.08 -6.54
N PRO A 185 1.74 -0.41 -7.25
CA PRO A 185 1.54 -0.99 -8.58
C PRO A 185 0.70 -2.27 -8.54
N TYR A 186 0.77 -3.07 -7.47
CA TYR A 186 -0.11 -4.22 -7.30
C TYR A 186 -1.58 -3.80 -7.24
N ASN A 187 -1.92 -2.83 -6.39
CA ASN A 187 -3.26 -2.26 -6.30
C ASN A 187 -3.72 -1.65 -7.63
N TYR A 188 -2.83 -0.92 -8.30
CA TYR A 188 -3.14 -0.36 -9.60
C TYR A 188 -3.62 -1.43 -10.60
N PHE A 189 -2.91 -2.56 -10.70
CA PHE A 189 -3.32 -3.65 -11.59
C PHE A 189 -4.57 -4.39 -11.08
N ALA A 190 -4.75 -4.53 -9.77
CA ALA A 190 -5.97 -5.09 -9.20
C ALA A 190 -7.20 -4.22 -9.54
N PHE A 191 -7.12 -2.91 -9.33
CA PHE A 191 -8.21 -1.99 -9.73
C PHE A 191 -8.45 -1.97 -11.24
N LYS A 192 -7.41 -2.12 -12.07
CA LYS A 192 -7.59 -2.25 -13.53
C LYS A 192 -8.35 -3.49 -13.97
N ARG A 193 -8.24 -4.58 -13.22
CA ARG A 193 -8.94 -5.84 -13.49
C ARG A 193 -10.35 -5.90 -12.90
N ALA A 194 -10.58 -5.16 -11.81
CA ALA A 194 -11.87 -5.10 -11.14
C ALA A 194 -12.89 -4.31 -11.98
N ASN A 195 -14.16 -4.72 -11.90
CA ASN A 195 -15.27 -3.96 -12.47
C ASN A 195 -15.83 -2.96 -11.46
N MET A 196 -16.19 -3.45 -10.28
CA MET A 196 -16.84 -2.67 -9.23
C MET A 196 -16.10 -2.78 -7.92
N ILE A 197 -16.14 -1.70 -7.14
CA ILE A 197 -15.60 -1.65 -5.79
C ILE A 197 -16.65 -1.10 -4.82
N ALA A 198 -16.54 -1.47 -3.54
CA ALA A 198 -17.27 -0.88 -2.44
C ALA A 198 -16.30 -0.24 -1.46
N ILE A 199 -16.59 0.98 -1.02
CA ILE A 199 -15.79 1.74 -0.06
C ILE A 199 -16.64 2.04 1.15
N SER A 200 -16.25 1.52 2.32
CA SER A 200 -16.87 1.81 3.61
C SER A 200 -16.06 2.84 4.40
N ASN A 201 -16.75 3.72 5.12
CA ASN A 201 -16.12 4.65 6.06
C ASN A 201 -15.81 4.00 7.43
N GLU A 202 -16.14 2.72 7.63
CA GLU A 202 -15.86 2.03 8.88
C GLU A 202 -14.35 1.87 9.10
N GLN A 203 -13.90 2.19 10.30
CA GLN A 203 -12.52 1.98 10.72
C GLN A 203 -12.35 0.54 11.21
N LEU A 204 -11.96 -0.36 10.31
CA LEU A 204 -11.87 -1.81 10.57
C LEU A 204 -10.43 -2.32 10.72
N TYR A 205 -9.45 -1.47 10.57
CA TYR A 205 -8.03 -1.79 10.66
C TYR A 205 -7.31 -0.77 11.53
N PHE A 206 -6.41 -1.24 12.39
CA PHE A 206 -5.50 -0.39 13.18
C PHE A 206 -4.13 -0.35 12.50
N TYR A 207 -3.76 0.83 12.02
CA TYR A 207 -2.44 1.11 11.48
C TYR A 207 -1.54 1.73 12.56
N ARG A 208 -0.44 1.03 12.87
CA ARG A 208 0.47 1.45 13.94
C ARG A 208 1.50 2.46 13.44
N ASN A 209 1.48 3.65 14.02
CA ASN A 209 2.55 4.62 13.85
C ASN A 209 3.80 4.23 14.65
N ARG A 210 4.90 3.93 13.96
CA ARG A 210 6.19 3.64 14.59
C ARG A 210 7.26 4.56 14.05
N SER A 211 8.16 5.06 14.93
CA SER A 211 9.35 5.82 14.52
C SER A 211 10.33 4.98 13.67
N THR A 212 10.23 3.64 13.76
CA THR A 212 11.06 2.66 13.02
C THR A 212 10.36 2.12 11.76
N SER A 213 9.13 2.54 11.47
CA SER A 213 8.39 2.11 10.27
C SER A 213 9.15 2.46 8.98
N THR A 214 8.96 1.64 7.96
CA THR A 214 9.56 1.89 6.64
C THR A 214 9.12 3.23 6.04
N THR A 215 7.90 3.68 6.36
CA THR A 215 7.31 4.94 5.92
C THR A 215 7.84 6.17 6.67
N THR A 216 8.16 6.04 7.96
CA THR A 216 8.64 7.14 8.82
C THR A 216 10.16 7.16 8.98
N SER A 217 10.86 6.10 8.53
CA SER A 217 12.31 6.00 8.66
C SER A 217 13.04 7.08 7.86
N LYS A 218 14.28 7.43 8.32
CA LYS A 218 15.18 8.35 7.61
C LYS A 218 15.35 7.94 6.14
N PHE A 219 15.58 8.92 5.27
CA PHE A 219 15.85 8.72 3.85
C PHE A 219 16.96 7.68 3.64
N LYS A 220 16.74 6.69 2.78
CA LYS A 220 17.64 5.56 2.52
C LYS A 220 17.59 5.13 1.05
N SER A 221 18.46 4.21 0.63
CA SER A 221 18.49 3.72 -0.76
C SER A 221 17.13 3.17 -1.23
N GLY A 222 16.40 2.46 -0.37
CA GLY A 222 15.05 1.97 -0.67
C GLY A 222 14.03 3.07 -0.97
N SER A 223 14.26 4.32 -0.54
CA SER A 223 13.35 5.44 -0.85
C SER A 223 13.21 5.72 -2.35
N PHE A 224 14.20 5.31 -3.16
CA PHE A 224 14.11 5.40 -4.63
C PHE A 224 13.09 4.45 -5.25
N ASP A 225 12.66 3.42 -4.52
CA ASP A 225 11.65 2.48 -5.01
C ASP A 225 10.29 3.14 -5.23
N ALA A 226 10.02 4.25 -4.53
CA ALA A 226 8.84 5.07 -4.81
C ALA A 226 8.82 5.59 -6.26
N ILE A 227 9.97 5.92 -6.84
CA ILE A 227 10.07 6.31 -8.25
C ILE A 227 9.83 5.10 -9.15
N LYS A 228 10.45 3.96 -8.84
CA LYS A 228 10.29 2.71 -9.62
C LYS A 228 8.83 2.24 -9.63
N ALA A 229 8.15 2.28 -8.48
CA ALA A 229 6.74 1.93 -8.37
C ALA A 229 5.86 2.80 -9.29
N ARG A 230 6.12 4.11 -9.34
CA ARG A 230 5.42 5.03 -10.22
C ARG A 230 5.79 4.86 -11.69
N ASP A 231 7.04 4.49 -11.98
CA ASP A 231 7.49 4.22 -13.36
C ASP A 231 6.77 3.00 -13.95
N ILE A 232 6.50 1.96 -13.15
CA ILE A 232 5.69 0.81 -13.58
C ILE A 232 4.30 1.28 -14.05
N ILE A 233 3.62 2.12 -13.28
CA ILE A 233 2.29 2.65 -13.62
C ILE A 233 2.36 3.57 -14.84
N LEU A 234 3.36 4.45 -14.89
CA LEU A 234 3.58 5.38 -15.97
C LEU A 234 3.78 4.66 -17.32
N ASN A 235 4.59 3.59 -17.30
CA ASN A 235 4.82 2.78 -18.49
C ASN A 235 3.57 1.99 -18.92
N ALA A 236 2.77 1.51 -17.96
CA ALA A 236 1.50 0.84 -18.25
C ALA A 236 0.47 1.78 -18.91
N GLU A 237 0.51 3.07 -18.60
CA GLU A 237 -0.46 4.05 -19.09
C GLU A 237 0.03 4.93 -20.26
N LYS A 238 1.26 4.75 -20.74
CA LYS A 238 1.85 5.60 -21.81
C LYS A 238 0.98 5.80 -23.06
N ASN A 239 0.14 4.82 -23.37
CA ASN A 239 -0.76 4.82 -24.53
C ASN A 239 -2.23 5.13 -24.15
N ASN A 240 -2.52 5.46 -22.90
CA ASN A 240 -3.85 5.76 -22.40
C ASN A 240 -4.00 7.27 -22.13
N PRO A 241 -4.58 8.05 -23.05
CA PRO A 241 -4.67 9.50 -22.90
C PRO A 241 -5.52 9.93 -21.69
N ALA A 242 -6.40 9.06 -21.17
CA ALA A 242 -7.24 9.39 -20.02
C ALA A 242 -6.47 9.26 -18.69
N LEU A 243 -5.56 8.30 -18.55
CA LEU A 243 -4.84 8.04 -17.30
C LEU A 243 -3.38 8.50 -17.32
N TYR A 244 -2.76 8.60 -18.49
CA TYR A 244 -1.36 8.99 -18.61
C TYR A 244 -1.02 10.33 -17.91
N PRO A 245 -1.85 11.39 -17.98
CA PRO A 245 -1.58 12.63 -17.23
C PRO A 245 -1.49 12.40 -15.71
N TYR A 246 -2.36 11.56 -15.14
CA TYR A 246 -2.35 11.21 -13.72
C TYR A 246 -1.13 10.38 -13.34
N ALA A 247 -0.72 9.43 -14.21
CA ALA A 247 0.50 8.67 -14.03
C ALA A 247 1.75 9.56 -14.06
N ILE A 248 1.82 10.56 -14.95
CA ILE A 248 2.88 11.58 -14.95
C ILE A 248 2.87 12.35 -13.61
N GLN A 249 1.72 12.77 -13.11
CA GLN A 249 1.64 13.49 -11.83
C GLN A 249 2.16 12.63 -10.68
N GLY A 250 1.74 11.37 -10.58
CA GLY A 250 2.24 10.45 -9.56
C GLY A 250 3.76 10.24 -9.66
N TYR A 251 4.29 10.08 -10.87
CA TYR A 251 5.72 9.97 -11.12
C TYR A 251 6.48 11.24 -10.70
N LEU A 252 5.96 12.42 -11.02
CA LEU A 252 6.54 13.69 -10.59
C LEU A 252 6.50 13.86 -9.07
N ASN A 253 5.39 13.51 -8.42
CA ASN A 253 5.26 13.57 -6.97
C ASN A 253 6.34 12.72 -6.28
N ALA A 254 6.55 11.47 -6.74
CA ALA A 254 7.57 10.59 -6.19
C ALA A 254 9.00 11.14 -6.41
N ASN A 255 9.30 11.64 -7.61
CA ASN A 255 10.61 12.23 -7.90
C ASN A 255 10.88 13.49 -7.05
N PHE A 256 9.88 14.37 -6.87
CA PHE A 256 10.03 15.54 -5.99
C PHE A 256 10.18 15.14 -4.51
N ALA A 257 9.46 14.13 -4.03
CA ALA A 257 9.60 13.63 -2.66
C ALA A 257 11.00 13.04 -2.42
N VAL A 258 11.48 12.20 -3.33
CA VAL A 258 12.83 11.64 -3.28
C VAL A 258 13.89 12.74 -3.33
N LEU A 259 13.76 13.69 -4.25
CA LEU A 259 14.71 14.81 -4.37
C LEU A 259 14.74 15.65 -3.09
N SER A 260 13.57 15.92 -2.49
CA SER A 260 13.48 16.64 -1.22
C SER A 260 14.13 15.86 -0.07
N GLY A 261 13.90 14.55 0.00
CA GLY A 261 14.53 13.67 0.98
C GLY A 261 16.05 13.61 0.86
N MET A 262 16.58 13.51 -0.37
CA MET A 262 18.01 13.58 -0.65
C MET A 262 18.63 14.88 -0.13
N ILE A 263 18.00 16.02 -0.44
CA ILE A 263 18.50 17.35 -0.05
C ILE A 263 18.45 17.52 1.47
N ALA A 264 17.34 17.14 2.11
CA ALA A 264 17.14 17.27 3.56
C ALA A 264 18.13 16.40 4.36
N SER A 265 18.38 15.16 3.89
CA SER A 265 19.32 14.24 4.53
C SER A 265 20.76 14.43 4.12
N ASN A 266 21.03 15.20 3.07
CA ASN A 266 22.32 15.32 2.38
C ASN A 266 22.89 13.95 1.93
N MET A 267 22.02 12.98 1.59
CA MET A 267 22.39 11.63 1.16
C MET A 267 22.13 11.42 -0.32
N PHE A 268 22.93 10.59 -0.97
CA PHE A 268 22.79 10.20 -2.38
C PHE A 268 22.81 11.40 -3.35
N MET A 269 23.51 12.48 -3.02
CA MET A 269 23.56 13.71 -3.83
C MET A 269 24.21 13.49 -5.21
N GLU A 270 24.97 12.43 -5.39
CA GLU A 270 25.51 11.99 -6.69
C GLU A 270 24.41 11.61 -7.69
N ARG A 271 23.22 11.25 -7.21
CA ARG A 271 22.04 10.94 -8.04
C ARG A 271 21.13 12.15 -8.29
N PHE A 272 21.50 13.33 -7.81
CA PHE A 272 20.66 14.54 -7.92
C PHE A 272 20.28 14.85 -9.38
N ASP A 273 21.23 14.80 -10.31
CA ASP A 273 20.97 15.13 -11.71
C ASP A 273 20.13 14.06 -12.41
N GLU A 274 20.22 12.79 -12.01
CA GLU A 274 19.33 11.72 -12.46
C GLU A 274 17.87 12.04 -12.11
N VAL A 275 17.60 12.28 -10.82
CA VAL A 275 16.21 12.56 -10.35
C VAL A 275 15.71 13.88 -10.90
N ARG A 276 16.56 14.90 -11.00
CA ARG A 276 16.24 16.17 -11.65
C ARG A 276 15.85 15.97 -13.12
N SER A 277 16.59 15.16 -13.87
CA SER A 277 16.30 14.84 -15.27
C SER A 277 14.94 14.18 -15.44
N ASN A 278 14.59 13.23 -14.57
CA ASN A 278 13.28 12.60 -14.53
C ASN A 278 12.14 13.62 -14.43
N ILE A 279 12.31 14.61 -13.56
CA ILE A 279 11.32 15.68 -13.37
C ILE A 279 11.26 16.56 -14.61
N LEU A 280 12.40 17.01 -15.13
CA LEU A 280 12.47 17.97 -16.24
C LEU A 280 11.96 17.40 -17.57
N LYS A 281 11.97 16.08 -17.74
CA LYS A 281 11.37 15.37 -18.89
C LYS A 281 9.92 15.78 -19.13
N TYR A 282 9.16 16.04 -18.05
CA TYR A 282 7.73 16.38 -18.10
C TYR A 282 7.46 17.88 -17.89
N LYS A 283 8.49 18.75 -17.99
CA LYS A 283 8.37 20.20 -17.81
C LYS A 283 7.28 20.82 -18.69
N LYS A 284 7.20 20.46 -19.97
CA LYS A 284 6.21 21.01 -20.91
C LYS A 284 4.79 20.70 -20.43
N GLN A 285 4.51 19.43 -20.09
CA GLN A 285 3.20 18.98 -19.62
C GLN A 285 2.78 19.72 -18.35
N MET A 286 3.70 19.88 -17.40
CA MET A 286 3.42 20.54 -16.13
C MET A 286 3.15 22.05 -16.28
N LEU A 287 3.81 22.72 -17.23
CA LEU A 287 3.69 24.17 -17.42
C LEU A 287 2.59 24.57 -18.40
N GLN A 288 1.99 23.65 -19.14
CA GLN A 288 0.89 23.95 -20.04
C GLN A 288 -0.35 24.47 -19.28
N LYS A 289 -1.05 25.46 -19.86
CA LYS A 289 -2.25 26.07 -19.25
C LYS A 289 -3.50 25.18 -19.35
N LYS A 290 -3.59 24.33 -20.38
CA LYS A 290 -4.70 23.41 -20.63
C LYS A 290 -4.17 21.98 -20.63
N THR A 291 -4.21 21.32 -19.48
CA THR A 291 -3.91 19.91 -19.31
C THR A 291 -5.09 19.24 -18.62
N ALA A 292 -5.24 17.92 -18.79
CA ALA A 292 -6.26 17.14 -18.08
C ALA A 292 -6.14 17.28 -16.55
N ILE A 293 -4.93 17.63 -16.06
CA ILE A 293 -4.64 17.91 -14.65
C ILE A 293 -4.15 19.34 -14.52
N GLN A 294 -4.72 20.07 -13.60
CA GLN A 294 -4.23 21.39 -13.22
C GLN A 294 -3.20 21.25 -12.09
N TYR A 295 -1.92 21.35 -12.43
CA TYR A 295 -0.87 21.41 -11.42
C TYR A 295 -0.97 22.69 -10.61
N ALA A 296 -0.80 22.60 -9.28
CA ALA A 296 -0.79 23.77 -8.40
C ALA A 296 0.32 24.75 -8.78
N ASN A 297 0.08 26.05 -8.62
CA ASN A 297 1.08 27.08 -8.93
C ASN A 297 2.38 26.88 -8.15
N ARG A 298 2.29 26.38 -6.92
CA ARG A 298 3.45 26.02 -6.09
C ARG A 298 4.34 24.95 -6.77
N ASP A 299 3.75 23.94 -7.39
CA ASP A 299 4.49 22.86 -8.02
C ASP A 299 5.10 23.31 -9.35
N LYS A 300 4.39 24.17 -10.10
CA LYS A 300 4.93 24.84 -11.29
C LYS A 300 6.12 25.73 -10.94
N ALA A 301 6.02 26.47 -9.83
CA ALA A 301 7.13 27.29 -9.34
C ALA A 301 8.35 26.43 -8.92
N LYS A 302 8.13 25.33 -8.19
CA LYS A 302 9.19 24.35 -7.87
C LYS A 302 9.89 23.85 -9.12
N MET A 303 9.12 23.45 -10.14
CA MET A 303 9.65 22.99 -11.42
C MET A 303 10.52 24.06 -12.09
N LEU A 304 10.05 25.29 -12.15
CA LEU A 304 10.80 26.42 -12.76
C LEU A 304 12.11 26.70 -12.00
N ILE A 305 12.06 26.73 -10.67
CA ILE A 305 13.25 26.95 -9.84
C ILE A 305 14.25 25.81 -10.04
N LEU A 306 13.80 24.56 -10.02
CA LEU A 306 14.65 23.40 -10.26
C LEU A 306 15.30 23.42 -11.65
N TRP A 307 14.57 23.92 -12.65
CA TRP A 307 15.07 24.05 -14.01
C TRP A 307 16.10 25.16 -14.16
N LEU A 308 15.78 26.38 -13.69
CA LEU A 308 16.58 27.58 -13.90
C LEU A 308 17.75 27.70 -12.94
N SER A 309 17.57 27.27 -11.69
CA SER A 309 18.58 27.39 -10.64
C SER A 309 18.54 26.21 -9.65
N PRO A 310 19.18 25.07 -9.97
CA PRO A 310 19.24 23.92 -9.05
C PRO A 310 19.83 24.27 -7.68
N LYS A 311 20.84 25.17 -7.65
CA LYS A 311 21.45 25.64 -6.40
C LYS A 311 20.45 26.37 -5.49
N LEU A 312 19.59 27.22 -6.08
CA LEU A 312 18.52 27.90 -5.35
C LEU A 312 17.48 26.90 -4.84
N PHE A 313 17.09 25.91 -5.67
CA PHE A 313 16.17 24.85 -5.26
C PHE A 313 16.69 24.09 -4.03
N ILE A 314 17.95 23.66 -4.06
CA ILE A 314 18.61 23.00 -2.92
C ILE A 314 18.56 23.86 -1.66
N ARG A 315 18.91 25.16 -1.79
CA ARG A 315 18.90 26.09 -0.64
C ARG A 315 17.50 26.28 -0.04
N MET A 316 16.46 26.34 -0.88
CA MET A 316 15.07 26.49 -0.42
C MET A 316 14.52 25.21 0.23
N THR A 317 14.98 24.06 -0.21
CA THR A 317 14.50 22.75 0.31
C THR A 317 15.21 22.34 1.61
N ARG A 318 16.40 22.89 1.89
CA ARG A 318 17.15 22.66 3.16
C ARG A 318 16.58 23.44 4.37
N LYS A 319 15.69 24.42 4.14
CA LYS A 319 14.99 25.19 5.17
C LYS A 319 13.70 24.48 5.61
#